data_e9eab9d59f46e91ca0b6115cd9e24e7a
#
_entry.id   e9eab9d59f46e91ca0b6115cd9e24e7a
#
_cell.length_a   1.000
_cell.length_b   1.000
_cell.length_c   1.000
_cell.angle_alpha   90.00
_cell.angle_beta   90.00
_cell.angle_gamma   90.00
#
_symmetry.space_group_name_H-M   'P 1'
#
loop_
_entity.id
_entity.type
_entity.pdbx_description
1 polymer ?
#
loop_
_entity_poly.entity_id
_entity_poly.type
_entity_poly.pdbx_seq_one_letter_code
_entity_poly.pdbx_strand_id
1 'polypeptide(L)'
;MVERHQNTKTLHQRRQQYHPGPAEGALREQMQTPPHLLTVSACAWVSCFCRLRELGTSEPPEAVSETMSVSVHENRKSRASTGPMNISLFHKPSHPDSVLTHLNALRKQRMFTDVTLWAGARPFPCHRAVLAACSRYFEAMFSGGLRESVDDEVNFRDSVHPEVLELLLDFAYSSRLVINEENAESLLEAADMLQFHDVRDAAAEFLERNLHPCNCLGMMLLSDAHQCKRLYELSWRMCLLHFEAVRDTEDFHGLSKDKLLDLILSDELEIEDERVVFDAVVRWVRHDLDGRRGHLAELLRGVRLALLPSACLVEAVAREELNDGVVTAPCARPRKAGHALLILGGQTFMCDKIYQVDHKAKEIIPKSDLPSPRKEFSACAIGCKVYVTGGRGSENGVSKDVWVYDTVHEEWAKGAPMLIARFGHGSAELENALYVVGGHTAVAGVFPASPSVSLKQVERYDPLTNKWAMTAPLRDGVSNAAVVSARLKLFVFGGSTVRREKASKVQRYDPGEDRWAVAAECPQPWRYTAAAVLGSQIFIMGGDTEFTAASAYRFDCESNQWTRVGDMTSKRMSCHAVASGNRLYVVGGYFGAQRCKTLDCYDPASDSWSSITTVPYSLIPTAFVSTWKHLPA
;
A
#
# COMPACT_ATOMS: atom_id res chain seq x y z
N MET A 1 -24.32 22.13 -14.83
CA MET A 1 -24.81 20.92 -14.17
C MET A 1 -25.69 20.01 -15.05
N VAL A 2 -26.01 20.39 -16.27
CA VAL A 2 -26.87 19.58 -17.17
C VAL A 2 -26.05 18.82 -18.23
N GLU A 3 -24.81 19.24 -18.49
CA GLU A 3 -23.95 18.59 -19.51
C GLU A 3 -23.14 17.38 -19.03
N ARG A 4 -22.96 17.21 -17.70
CA ARG A 4 -22.23 16.01 -17.17
C ARG A 4 -23.05 14.72 -17.18
N HIS A 5 -24.39 14.79 -17.27
CA HIS A 5 -25.25 13.60 -17.26
C HIS A 5 -25.38 12.88 -18.62
N GLN A 6 -24.94 13.50 -19.71
CA GLN A 6 -25.02 12.86 -21.03
C GLN A 6 -23.82 11.98 -21.37
N ASN A 7 -22.63 12.23 -20.78
CA ASN A 7 -21.44 11.45 -21.09
C ASN A 7 -21.39 10.09 -20.36
N THR A 8 -22.02 9.97 -19.19
CA THR A 8 -22.08 8.71 -18.45
C THR A 8 -23.02 7.67 -19.06
N LYS A 9 -24.06 8.09 -19.74
CA LYS A 9 -24.95 7.14 -20.45
C LYS A 9 -24.31 6.48 -21.67
N THR A 10 -23.33 7.13 -22.29
CA THR A 10 -22.64 6.60 -23.47
C THR A 10 -21.64 5.50 -23.11
N LEU A 11 -21.04 5.55 -21.94
CA LEU A 11 -20.11 4.51 -21.45
C LEU A 11 -20.85 3.21 -21.07
N HIS A 12 -22.04 3.31 -20.50
CA HIS A 12 -22.83 2.12 -20.12
C HIS A 12 -23.38 1.35 -21.31
N GLN A 13 -23.73 2.02 -22.42
CA GLN A 13 -24.20 1.35 -23.64
C GLN A 13 -23.08 0.64 -24.43
N ARG A 14 -21.81 1.05 -24.25
CA ARG A 14 -20.67 0.39 -24.91
C ARG A 14 -20.21 -0.89 -24.24
N ARG A 15 -20.50 -1.08 -22.92
CA ARG A 15 -20.15 -2.32 -22.19
C ARG A 15 -20.97 -3.56 -22.58
N GLN A 16 -22.16 -3.40 -23.20
CA GLN A 16 -23.02 -4.52 -23.58
C GLN A 16 -22.77 -5.11 -24.98
N GLN A 17 -21.83 -4.58 -25.78
CA GLN A 17 -21.59 -5.04 -27.15
C GLN A 17 -20.27 -5.77 -27.38
N TYR A 18 -19.47 -6.05 -26.36
CA TYR A 18 -18.23 -6.81 -26.50
C TYR A 18 -18.48 -8.32 -26.26
N HIS A 19 -18.92 -9.01 -27.29
CA HIS A 19 -18.68 -10.45 -27.45
C HIS A 19 -17.39 -10.63 -28.25
N PRO A 20 -16.38 -11.35 -27.77
CA PRO A 20 -15.20 -11.64 -28.55
C PRO A 20 -15.60 -12.54 -29.74
N GLY A 21 -15.28 -12.10 -30.93
CA GLY A 21 -15.43 -12.91 -32.15
C GLY A 21 -14.43 -14.09 -32.18
N PRO A 22 -14.65 -15.10 -33.01
CA PRO A 22 -13.92 -16.38 -32.95
C PRO A 22 -12.47 -16.36 -33.46
N ALA A 23 -11.73 -15.26 -33.27
CA ALA A 23 -10.33 -15.14 -33.70
C ALA A 23 -9.29 -15.55 -32.63
N GLU A 24 -9.68 -15.74 -31.39
CA GLU A 24 -8.75 -16.14 -30.31
C GLU A 24 -8.36 -17.63 -30.32
N GLY A 25 -9.05 -18.46 -31.08
CA GLY A 25 -8.74 -19.91 -31.18
C GLY A 25 -7.49 -20.29 -32.01
N ALA A 26 -6.98 -19.38 -32.82
CA ALA A 26 -5.87 -19.71 -33.74
C ALA A 26 -4.47 -19.36 -33.22
N LEU A 27 -4.37 -18.54 -32.19
CA LEU A 27 -3.06 -18.08 -31.62
C LEU A 27 -2.52 -18.94 -30.47
N ARG A 28 -3.29 -19.89 -29.94
CA ARG A 28 -2.84 -20.77 -28.84
C ARG A 28 -2.10 -22.05 -29.26
N GLU A 29 -2.12 -22.43 -30.53
CA GLU A 29 -1.51 -23.71 -30.96
C GLU A 29 -0.11 -23.59 -31.58
N GLN A 30 0.49 -22.41 -31.75
CA GLN A 30 1.80 -22.28 -32.40
C GLN A 30 2.97 -21.90 -31.48
N MET A 31 2.83 -22.04 -30.16
CA MET A 31 3.97 -21.90 -29.24
C MET A 31 4.53 -23.27 -28.79
N GLN A 32 5.03 -24.06 -29.72
CA GLN A 32 6.01 -25.13 -29.41
C GLN A 32 7.29 -24.83 -30.18
N THR A 33 8.33 -24.57 -29.41
CA THR A 33 9.70 -24.19 -29.76
C THR A 33 10.44 -25.22 -30.64
N PRO A 34 11.47 -24.75 -31.37
CA PRO A 34 12.80 -25.33 -31.20
C PRO A 34 13.93 -24.29 -31.05
N PRO A 35 15.15 -24.73 -30.67
CA PRO A 35 16.14 -23.92 -29.97
C PRO A 35 17.22 -23.33 -30.86
N HIS A 36 17.92 -22.32 -30.30
CA HIS A 36 19.20 -21.72 -30.69
C HIS A 36 19.20 -20.76 -31.89
N LEU A 37 19.22 -19.47 -31.49
CA LEU A 37 20.19 -18.50 -32.03
C LEU A 37 20.11 -17.23 -31.16
N LEU A 38 21.25 -16.84 -30.62
CA LEU A 38 21.46 -15.63 -29.82
C LEU A 38 21.20 -14.38 -30.68
N THR A 39 20.03 -13.78 -30.52
CA THR A 39 19.81 -12.39 -30.91
C THR A 39 19.52 -11.60 -29.66
N VAL A 40 20.42 -10.71 -29.29
CA VAL A 40 20.22 -9.72 -28.24
C VAL A 40 19.07 -8.84 -28.67
N SER A 41 17.89 -9.02 -28.03
CA SER A 41 16.66 -8.29 -28.35
C SER A 41 16.84 -6.80 -28.05
N ALA A 42 16.38 -5.95 -28.95
CA ALA A 42 16.33 -4.49 -28.80
C ALA A 42 15.58 -4.02 -27.54
N CYS A 43 14.65 -4.84 -27.00
CA CYS A 43 13.96 -4.58 -25.73
C CYS A 43 14.88 -4.55 -24.51
N ALA A 44 16.00 -5.29 -24.52
CA ALA A 44 16.98 -5.22 -23.43
C ALA A 44 17.69 -3.85 -23.36
N TRP A 45 17.73 -3.13 -24.48
CA TRP A 45 18.30 -1.80 -24.56
C TRP A 45 17.39 -0.73 -23.95
N VAL A 46 16.10 -0.78 -24.20
CA VAL A 46 15.14 0.20 -23.69
C VAL A 46 14.94 0.03 -22.18
N SER A 47 14.81 -1.21 -21.70
CA SER A 47 14.68 -1.49 -20.26
C SER A 47 15.93 -1.15 -19.46
N CYS A 48 17.13 -1.29 -20.05
CA CYS A 48 18.39 -0.86 -19.43
C CYS A 48 18.48 0.67 -19.34
N PHE A 49 17.86 1.38 -20.31
CA PHE A 49 17.84 2.85 -20.34
C PHE A 49 16.94 3.46 -19.26
N CYS A 50 15.77 2.90 -19.02
CA CYS A 50 14.87 3.38 -17.97
C CYS A 50 15.48 3.20 -16.57
N ARG A 51 16.18 2.09 -16.29
CA ARG A 51 16.81 1.83 -14.98
C ARG A 51 18.01 2.70 -14.63
N LEU A 52 18.70 3.24 -15.61
CA LEU A 52 19.88 4.09 -15.36
C LEU A 52 19.53 5.57 -15.12
N ARG A 53 18.27 5.97 -15.32
CA ARG A 53 17.85 7.37 -15.21
C ARG A 53 17.22 7.73 -13.85
N GLU A 54 16.95 6.75 -12.99
CA GLU A 54 16.40 6.99 -11.64
C GLU A 54 17.41 7.55 -10.61
N LEU A 55 18.67 7.79 -11.03
CA LEU A 55 19.66 8.49 -10.21
C LEU A 55 19.65 9.98 -10.56
N GLY A 56 18.65 10.69 -9.99
CA GLY A 56 18.49 12.12 -10.18
C GLY A 56 19.59 12.94 -9.52
N THR A 57 20.26 13.74 -10.31
CA THR A 57 20.93 14.94 -9.81
C THR A 57 20.54 16.14 -10.68
N SER A 58 20.11 17.19 -10.00
CA SER A 58 19.81 18.50 -10.54
C SER A 58 21.09 19.18 -11.06
N GLU A 59 20.93 19.85 -12.23
CA GLU A 59 21.86 20.73 -12.96
C GLU A 59 23.04 20.04 -13.69
N PRO A 60 23.28 20.46 -14.95
CA PRO A 60 24.31 19.85 -15.78
C PRO A 60 25.67 20.48 -15.48
N PRO A 61 26.69 19.70 -15.06
CA PRO A 61 28.05 20.16 -15.16
C PRO A 61 28.57 19.96 -16.59
N GLU A 62 29.42 20.89 -16.99
CA GLU A 62 30.13 20.90 -18.24
C GLU A 62 30.82 19.57 -18.57
N ALA A 63 30.86 19.24 -19.85
CA ALA A 63 31.40 18.01 -20.40
C ALA A 63 32.87 17.77 -20.01
N VAL A 64 33.10 16.93 -19.01
CA VAL A 64 34.39 16.35 -18.74
C VAL A 64 34.42 14.96 -19.35
N SER A 65 35.24 14.78 -20.35
CA SER A 65 35.52 13.45 -20.93
C SER A 65 36.41 12.66 -19.97
N GLU A 66 35.82 11.80 -19.14
CA GLU A 66 36.59 10.81 -18.39
C GLU A 66 36.91 9.59 -19.26
N THR A 67 38.16 9.45 -19.62
CA THR A 67 38.73 8.22 -20.17
C THR A 67 39.03 7.26 -19.01
N MET A 68 38.13 6.28 -18.76
CA MET A 68 38.42 5.16 -17.88
C MET A 68 39.31 4.14 -18.62
N SER A 69 40.54 3.99 -18.17
CA SER A 69 41.43 2.91 -18.60
C SER A 69 41.19 1.67 -17.73
N VAL A 70 40.59 0.62 -18.29
CA VAL A 70 40.44 -0.67 -17.63
C VAL A 70 41.61 -1.57 -17.98
N SER A 71 42.50 -1.85 -17.02
CA SER A 71 43.55 -2.86 -17.16
C SER A 71 42.99 -4.24 -16.82
N VAL A 72 42.86 -5.09 -17.83
CA VAL A 72 42.54 -6.51 -17.64
C VAL A 72 43.83 -7.30 -17.45
N HIS A 73 44.09 -7.79 -16.25
CA HIS A 73 45.15 -8.77 -15.98
C HIS A 73 44.63 -10.19 -16.26
N GLU A 74 44.87 -10.69 -17.47
CA GLU A 74 44.81 -12.14 -17.72
C GLU A 74 46.17 -12.78 -17.50
N ASN A 75 46.26 -13.65 -16.53
CA ASN A 75 47.43 -14.47 -16.24
C ASN A 75 47.36 -15.74 -17.12
N ARG A 76 47.88 -15.67 -18.36
CA ARG A 76 48.21 -16.84 -19.18
C ARG A 76 49.64 -16.80 -19.68
N LYS A 77 50.45 -17.70 -19.12
CA LYS A 77 51.75 -18.03 -19.68
C LYS A 77 51.60 -18.69 -21.04
N SER A 78 51.98 -18.02 -22.13
CA SER A 78 52.82 -18.58 -23.20
C SER A 78 52.91 -17.62 -24.40
N ARG A 79 54.15 -17.23 -24.70
CA ARG A 79 54.80 -16.89 -25.99
C ARG A 79 54.02 -16.08 -27.06
N ALA A 80 54.55 -14.94 -27.27
CA ALA A 80 54.91 -14.26 -28.54
C ALA A 80 54.39 -12.81 -28.60
N SER A 81 55.35 -11.94 -28.77
CA SER A 81 55.38 -10.51 -29.03
C SER A 81 54.20 -9.95 -29.83
N THR A 82 53.29 -9.25 -29.17
CA THR A 82 52.59 -8.09 -29.71
C THR A 82 52.30 -7.18 -28.52
N GLY A 83 52.65 -5.90 -28.63
CA GLY A 83 52.53 -4.92 -27.55
C GLY A 83 51.09 -4.79 -27.01
N PRO A 84 50.91 -4.21 -25.82
CA PRO A 84 49.60 -4.09 -25.22
C PRO A 84 48.70 -3.27 -26.14
N MET A 85 47.61 -3.88 -26.63
CA MET A 85 46.54 -3.14 -27.28
C MET A 85 45.88 -2.25 -26.21
N ASN A 86 46.15 -0.96 -26.29
CA ASN A 86 45.39 0.02 -25.51
C ASN A 86 43.96 0.08 -26.04
N ILE A 87 43.06 -0.61 -25.34
CA ILE A 87 41.62 -0.56 -25.62
C ILE A 87 41.05 0.58 -24.77
N SER A 88 40.50 1.60 -25.40
CA SER A 88 39.73 2.63 -24.71
C SER A 88 38.25 2.43 -24.97
N LEU A 89 37.41 2.33 -23.93
CA LEU A 89 35.99 2.29 -24.04
C LEU A 89 35.46 3.73 -23.99
N PHE A 90 34.85 4.19 -25.09
CA PHE A 90 34.13 5.45 -25.12
C PHE A 90 32.63 5.19 -24.93
N HIS A 91 32.03 5.80 -23.91
CA HIS A 91 30.58 5.71 -23.62
C HIS A 91 30.02 7.12 -23.43
N LYS A 92 29.00 7.45 -24.21
CA LYS A 92 28.25 8.72 -24.08
C LYS A 92 26.83 8.42 -23.59
N PRO A 93 26.52 8.58 -22.29
CA PRO A 93 25.21 8.22 -21.71
C PRO A 93 24.03 8.94 -22.37
N SER A 94 24.21 10.17 -22.82
CA SER A 94 23.15 10.98 -23.46
C SER A 94 22.90 10.63 -24.94
N HIS A 95 23.67 9.73 -25.53
CA HIS A 95 23.54 9.43 -26.97
C HIS A 95 22.18 8.82 -27.36
N PRO A 96 21.64 7.85 -26.64
CA PRO A 96 20.32 7.28 -26.95
C PRO A 96 19.17 8.26 -26.82
N ASP A 97 19.20 9.12 -25.78
CA ASP A 97 18.20 10.19 -25.63
C ASP A 97 18.23 11.16 -26.83
N SER A 98 19.45 11.49 -27.30
CA SER A 98 19.63 12.35 -28.47
C SER A 98 19.05 11.70 -29.74
N VAL A 99 19.27 10.39 -29.93
CA VAL A 99 18.74 9.64 -31.07
C VAL A 99 17.21 9.59 -31.05
N LEU A 100 16.62 9.20 -29.90
CA LEU A 100 15.16 9.15 -29.76
C LEU A 100 14.51 10.52 -29.93
N THR A 101 15.12 11.59 -29.38
CA THR A 101 14.63 12.96 -29.56
C THR A 101 14.64 13.36 -31.03
N HIS A 102 15.68 13.00 -31.78
CA HIS A 102 15.76 13.26 -33.23
C HIS A 102 14.70 12.45 -34.01
N LEU A 103 14.53 11.16 -33.69
CA LEU A 103 13.51 10.32 -34.29
C LEU A 103 12.09 10.88 -34.05
N ASN A 104 11.83 11.41 -32.84
CA ASN A 104 10.56 12.09 -32.54
C ASN A 104 10.35 13.35 -33.38
N ALA A 105 11.42 14.14 -33.57
CA ALA A 105 11.36 15.33 -34.43
C ALA A 105 11.08 14.94 -35.89
N LEU A 106 11.72 13.91 -36.41
CA LEU A 106 11.49 13.36 -37.76
C LEU A 106 10.04 12.84 -37.91
N ARG A 107 9.54 12.08 -36.92
CA ARG A 107 8.15 11.62 -36.86
C ARG A 107 7.16 12.80 -36.99
N LYS A 108 7.35 13.83 -36.19
CA LYS A 108 6.48 15.01 -36.21
C LYS A 108 6.53 15.78 -37.54
N GLN A 109 7.64 15.69 -38.27
CA GLN A 109 7.83 16.25 -39.61
C GLN A 109 7.39 15.28 -40.74
N ARG A 110 6.86 14.09 -40.40
CA ARG A 110 6.51 13.02 -41.33
C ARG A 110 7.68 12.58 -42.23
N MET A 111 8.90 12.61 -41.69
CA MET A 111 10.10 12.21 -42.39
C MET A 111 10.57 10.84 -41.93
N PHE A 112 10.90 9.98 -42.88
CA PHE A 112 11.36 8.60 -42.63
C PHE A 112 10.35 7.70 -41.88
N THR A 113 9.07 8.12 -41.80
CA THR A 113 7.99 7.28 -41.22
C THR A 113 7.57 6.23 -42.25
N ASP A 114 7.33 5.01 -41.76
CA ASP A 114 6.99 3.84 -42.56
C ASP A 114 5.65 3.20 -42.19
N VAL A 115 4.92 3.83 -41.26
CA VAL A 115 3.55 3.47 -40.88
C VAL A 115 2.81 4.68 -40.33
N THR A 116 1.49 4.75 -40.60
CA THR A 116 0.59 5.72 -40.01
C THR A 116 -0.44 5.00 -39.14
N LEU A 117 -0.48 5.30 -37.83
CA LEU A 117 -1.51 4.80 -36.95
C LEU A 117 -2.70 5.77 -36.95
N TRP A 118 -3.92 5.23 -37.04
CA TRP A 118 -5.15 6.01 -36.96
C TRP A 118 -5.91 5.70 -35.67
N ALA A 119 -6.24 6.73 -34.90
CA ALA A 119 -7.16 6.64 -33.77
C ALA A 119 -8.30 7.63 -34.01
N GLY A 120 -9.51 7.12 -34.20
CA GLY A 120 -10.62 7.93 -34.71
C GLY A 120 -10.27 8.55 -36.08
N ALA A 121 -10.36 9.88 -36.18
CA ALA A 121 -10.03 10.64 -37.38
C ALA A 121 -8.60 11.21 -37.38
N ARG A 122 -7.76 10.92 -36.38
CA ARG A 122 -6.44 11.52 -36.19
C ARG A 122 -5.32 10.58 -36.63
N PRO A 123 -4.47 10.98 -37.60
CA PRO A 123 -3.32 10.20 -38.04
C PRO A 123 -2.07 10.50 -37.20
N PHE A 124 -1.33 9.45 -36.90
CA PHE A 124 -0.06 9.48 -36.18
C PHE A 124 1.03 8.77 -37.02
N PRO A 125 1.86 9.51 -37.78
CA PRO A 125 2.98 8.92 -38.51
C PRO A 125 4.03 8.42 -37.53
N CYS A 126 4.55 7.21 -37.75
CA CYS A 126 5.45 6.51 -36.83
C CYS A 126 6.55 5.74 -37.59
N HIS A 127 7.49 5.19 -36.82
CA HIS A 127 8.51 4.27 -37.31
C HIS A 127 8.23 2.87 -36.73
N ARG A 128 7.99 1.87 -37.58
CA ARG A 128 7.72 0.49 -37.15
C ARG A 128 8.77 -0.04 -36.19
N ALA A 129 10.04 0.21 -36.48
CA ALA A 129 11.15 -0.24 -35.65
C ALA A 129 11.09 0.31 -34.22
N VAL A 130 10.68 1.56 -34.04
CA VAL A 130 10.54 2.18 -32.70
C VAL A 130 9.36 1.58 -31.96
N LEU A 131 8.22 1.43 -32.63
CA LEU A 131 7.03 0.83 -32.02
C LEU A 131 7.25 -0.64 -31.63
N ALA A 132 7.86 -1.42 -32.51
CA ALA A 132 8.21 -2.83 -32.25
C ALA A 132 9.21 -2.98 -31.11
N ALA A 133 10.15 -2.04 -30.96
CA ALA A 133 11.09 -2.05 -29.84
C ALA A 133 10.45 -1.71 -28.49
N CYS A 134 9.32 -1.00 -28.47
CA CYS A 134 8.63 -0.58 -27.26
C CYS A 134 7.44 -1.46 -26.89
N SER A 135 6.88 -2.21 -27.83
CA SER A 135 5.65 -2.97 -27.65
C SER A 135 5.69 -4.31 -28.39
N ARG A 136 5.44 -5.39 -27.65
CA ARG A 136 5.32 -6.74 -28.24
C ARG A 136 4.12 -6.86 -29.17
N TYR A 137 3.09 -6.09 -28.94
CA TYR A 137 1.92 -6.03 -29.83
C TYR A 137 2.34 -5.54 -31.22
N PHE A 138 3.08 -4.44 -31.28
CA PHE A 138 3.59 -3.90 -32.54
C PHE A 138 4.71 -4.78 -33.14
N GLU A 139 5.57 -5.38 -32.33
CA GLU A 139 6.56 -6.35 -32.79
C GLU A 139 5.88 -7.52 -33.51
N ALA A 140 4.87 -8.11 -32.90
CA ALA A 140 4.12 -9.22 -33.48
C ALA A 140 3.33 -8.79 -34.74
N MET A 141 2.72 -7.61 -34.70
CA MET A 141 1.96 -7.06 -35.83
C MET A 141 2.85 -6.85 -37.06
N PHE A 142 4.04 -6.28 -36.88
CA PHE A 142 4.90 -5.92 -38.02
C PHE A 142 5.80 -7.07 -38.48
N SER A 143 6.07 -8.10 -37.67
CA SER A 143 6.90 -9.26 -38.00
C SER A 143 6.10 -10.49 -38.44
N GLY A 144 4.79 -10.52 -38.19
CA GLY A 144 3.99 -11.73 -38.25
C GLY A 144 3.41 -12.12 -39.63
N GLY A 145 3.71 -11.41 -40.72
CA GLY A 145 3.11 -11.68 -42.05
C GLY A 145 1.61 -11.37 -42.13
N LEU A 146 1.08 -10.61 -41.22
CA LEU A 146 -0.27 -10.06 -41.22
C LEU A 146 -0.37 -8.94 -42.28
N ARG A 147 -1.58 -8.53 -42.65
CA ARG A 147 -1.78 -7.42 -43.60
C ARG A 147 -1.12 -6.14 -43.10
N GLU A 148 -1.22 -5.86 -41.80
CA GLU A 148 -0.65 -4.71 -41.14
C GLU A 148 0.89 -4.68 -41.19
N SER A 149 1.54 -5.82 -41.48
CA SER A 149 3.00 -5.85 -41.69
C SER A 149 3.43 -5.23 -43.00
N VAL A 150 2.51 -5.13 -43.96
CA VAL A 150 2.76 -4.61 -45.35
C VAL A 150 2.03 -3.29 -45.58
N ASP A 151 0.85 -3.11 -44.96
CA ASP A 151 0.00 -1.93 -45.14
C ASP A 151 0.63 -0.71 -44.43
N ASP A 152 0.71 0.42 -45.10
CA ASP A 152 1.26 1.68 -44.57
C ASP A 152 0.36 2.34 -43.51
N GLU A 153 -0.85 1.80 -43.31
CA GLU A 153 -1.85 2.34 -42.39
C GLU A 153 -2.40 1.27 -41.46
N VAL A 154 -2.47 1.59 -40.16
CA VAL A 154 -3.09 0.76 -39.11
C VAL A 154 -4.18 1.59 -38.41
N ASN A 155 -5.41 1.09 -38.41
CA ASN A 155 -6.55 1.82 -37.89
C ASN A 155 -7.12 1.14 -36.65
N PHE A 156 -6.99 1.80 -35.47
CA PHE A 156 -7.55 1.35 -34.20
C PHE A 156 -9.04 1.70 -34.05
N ARG A 157 -9.60 2.49 -34.97
CA ARG A 157 -10.99 2.98 -34.90
C ARG A 157 -11.25 3.65 -33.57
N ASP A 158 -12.27 3.18 -32.83
CA ASP A 158 -12.63 3.71 -31.51
C ASP A 158 -12.00 2.91 -30.34
N SER A 159 -11.10 1.94 -30.62
CA SER A 159 -10.51 1.09 -29.58
C SER A 159 -9.47 1.82 -28.72
N VAL A 160 -8.84 2.88 -29.24
CA VAL A 160 -7.87 3.71 -28.53
C VAL A 160 -8.23 5.16 -28.74
N HIS A 161 -8.33 5.91 -27.63
CA HIS A 161 -8.58 7.35 -27.73
C HIS A 161 -7.35 8.08 -28.30
N PRO A 162 -7.51 9.05 -29.22
CA PRO A 162 -6.39 9.73 -29.88
C PRO A 162 -5.38 10.36 -28.92
N GLU A 163 -5.86 10.96 -27.83
CA GLU A 163 -5.01 11.61 -26.83
C GLU A 163 -4.18 10.59 -26.04
N VAL A 164 -4.75 9.42 -25.73
CA VAL A 164 -4.07 8.34 -25.05
C VAL A 164 -3.01 7.71 -25.96
N LEU A 165 -3.34 7.50 -27.26
CA LEU A 165 -2.35 7.03 -28.24
C LEU A 165 -1.18 8.01 -28.36
N GLU A 166 -1.44 9.33 -28.35
CA GLU A 166 -0.39 10.33 -28.39
C GLU A 166 0.56 10.23 -27.19
N LEU A 167 0.02 10.02 -25.97
CA LEU A 167 0.82 9.83 -24.75
C LEU A 167 1.70 8.55 -24.85
N LEU A 168 1.14 7.44 -25.34
CA LEU A 168 1.91 6.21 -25.55
C LEU A 168 3.02 6.39 -26.57
N LEU A 169 2.73 7.10 -27.66
CA LEU A 169 3.74 7.44 -28.68
C LEU A 169 4.81 8.39 -28.13
N ASP A 170 4.41 9.42 -27.39
CA ASP A 170 5.38 10.31 -26.77
C ASP A 170 6.28 9.57 -25.76
N PHE A 171 5.73 8.62 -25.03
CA PHE A 171 6.55 7.71 -24.19
C PHE A 171 7.53 6.89 -25.03
N ALA A 172 7.07 6.26 -26.11
CA ALA A 172 7.91 5.43 -26.98
C ALA A 172 9.11 6.19 -27.55
N TYR A 173 8.96 7.50 -27.82
CA TYR A 173 10.02 8.32 -28.40
C TYR A 173 10.77 9.20 -27.38
N SER A 174 10.32 9.33 -26.15
CA SER A 174 10.94 10.22 -25.17
C SER A 174 11.21 9.61 -23.82
N SER A 175 10.67 8.43 -23.54
CA SER A 175 10.62 7.78 -22.22
C SER A 175 10.02 8.68 -21.13
N ARG A 176 9.16 9.64 -21.53
CA ARG A 176 8.48 10.57 -20.63
C ARG A 176 6.98 10.38 -20.74
N LEU A 177 6.34 10.28 -19.59
CA LEU A 177 4.89 10.13 -19.50
C LEU A 177 4.35 11.04 -18.40
N VAL A 178 3.24 11.71 -18.67
CA VAL A 178 2.49 12.47 -17.69
C VAL A 178 1.22 11.72 -17.37
N ILE A 179 1.11 11.24 -16.14
CA ILE A 179 -0.07 10.52 -15.64
C ILE A 179 -0.80 11.45 -14.66
N ASN A 180 -2.11 11.56 -14.81
CA ASN A 180 -3.00 12.32 -13.94
C ASN A 180 -4.32 11.56 -13.73
N GLU A 181 -5.21 12.10 -12.90
CA GLU A 181 -6.50 11.47 -12.59
C GLU A 181 -7.41 11.31 -13.82
N GLU A 182 -7.27 12.15 -14.84
CA GLU A 182 -8.12 12.15 -16.04
C GLU A 182 -7.68 11.08 -17.06
N ASN A 183 -6.39 10.72 -17.08
CA ASN A 183 -5.83 9.82 -18.11
C ASN A 183 -5.36 8.46 -17.60
N ALA A 184 -5.22 8.26 -16.28
CA ALA A 184 -4.61 7.07 -15.71
C ALA A 184 -5.34 5.76 -16.07
N GLU A 185 -6.68 5.76 -16.01
CA GLU A 185 -7.49 4.58 -16.36
C GLU A 185 -7.37 4.25 -17.85
N SER A 186 -7.58 5.22 -18.71
CA SER A 186 -7.47 5.04 -20.16
C SER A 186 -6.06 4.68 -20.61
N LEU A 187 -5.03 5.21 -19.92
CA LEU A 187 -3.63 4.81 -20.14
C LEU A 187 -3.38 3.36 -19.76
N LEU A 188 -3.92 2.89 -18.63
CA LEU A 188 -3.80 1.51 -18.21
C LEU A 188 -4.45 0.57 -19.23
N GLU A 189 -5.70 0.87 -19.65
CA GLU A 189 -6.43 0.08 -20.65
C GLU A 189 -5.68 0.02 -22.00
N ALA A 190 -5.28 1.16 -22.54
CA ALA A 190 -4.60 1.22 -23.82
C ALA A 190 -3.19 0.64 -23.78
N ALA A 191 -2.45 0.86 -22.67
CA ALA A 191 -1.12 0.29 -22.48
C ALA A 191 -1.15 -1.23 -22.34
N ASP A 192 -2.16 -1.79 -21.67
CA ASP A 192 -2.36 -3.24 -21.59
C ASP A 192 -2.70 -3.82 -22.96
N MET A 193 -3.68 -3.21 -23.66
CA MET A 193 -4.09 -3.65 -25.01
C MET A 193 -2.94 -3.61 -26.01
N LEU A 194 -2.14 -2.54 -26.01
CA LEU A 194 -1.00 -2.36 -26.90
C LEU A 194 0.31 -2.91 -26.33
N GLN A 195 0.28 -3.59 -25.18
CA GLN A 195 1.42 -4.22 -24.50
C GLN A 195 2.60 -3.27 -24.24
N PHE A 196 2.32 -2.04 -23.82
CA PHE A 196 3.28 -1.11 -23.21
C PHE A 196 3.37 -1.37 -21.72
N HIS A 197 4.07 -2.43 -21.32
CA HIS A 197 4.08 -2.91 -19.94
C HIS A 197 4.55 -1.86 -18.93
N ASP A 198 5.60 -1.10 -19.26
CA ASP A 198 6.13 -0.05 -18.36
C ASP A 198 5.10 1.06 -18.12
N VAL A 199 4.31 1.43 -19.13
CA VAL A 199 3.25 2.43 -19.02
C VAL A 199 2.07 1.89 -18.21
N ARG A 200 1.67 0.63 -18.48
CA ARG A 200 0.62 -0.04 -17.71
C ARG A 200 0.97 -0.09 -16.23
N ASP A 201 2.19 -0.50 -15.92
CA ASP A 201 2.65 -0.64 -14.54
C ASP A 201 2.75 0.74 -13.85
N ALA A 202 3.20 1.78 -14.56
CA ALA A 202 3.21 3.15 -14.04
C ALA A 202 1.81 3.72 -13.82
N ALA A 203 0.86 3.45 -14.72
CA ALA A 203 -0.54 3.85 -14.57
C ALA A 203 -1.20 3.12 -13.39
N ALA A 204 -0.96 1.80 -13.25
CA ALA A 204 -1.43 1.02 -12.11
C ALA A 204 -0.87 1.55 -10.78
N GLU A 205 0.43 1.88 -10.71
CA GLU A 205 1.05 2.46 -9.52
C GLU A 205 0.46 3.84 -9.17
N PHE A 206 0.14 4.66 -10.17
CA PHE A 206 -0.55 5.93 -9.94
C PHE A 206 -1.95 5.70 -9.35
N LEU A 207 -2.73 4.76 -9.90
CA LEU A 207 -4.06 4.41 -9.40
C LEU A 207 -4.01 3.82 -7.98
N GLU A 208 -3.01 2.99 -7.66
CA GLU A 208 -2.77 2.47 -6.31
C GLU A 208 -2.59 3.59 -5.28
N ARG A 209 -1.85 4.65 -5.65
CA ARG A 209 -1.60 5.80 -4.77
C ARG A 209 -2.83 6.66 -4.53
N ASN A 210 -3.78 6.63 -5.47
CA ASN A 210 -5.02 7.42 -5.43
C ASN A 210 -6.26 6.59 -5.09
N LEU A 211 -6.07 5.39 -4.51
CA LEU A 211 -7.15 4.55 -4.02
C LEU A 211 -7.90 5.22 -2.86
N HIS A 212 -9.22 5.26 -2.98
CA HIS A 212 -10.13 5.80 -1.99
C HIS A 212 -11.42 4.94 -1.91
N PRO A 213 -12.15 4.90 -0.78
CA PRO A 213 -13.40 4.16 -0.69
C PRO A 213 -14.44 4.48 -1.78
N CYS A 214 -14.40 5.69 -2.35
CA CYS A 214 -15.34 6.08 -3.41
C CYS A 214 -14.98 5.53 -4.81
N ASN A 215 -13.73 5.11 -5.05
CA ASN A 215 -13.27 4.61 -6.36
C ASN A 215 -12.77 3.16 -6.32
N CYS A 216 -12.58 2.58 -5.12
CA CYS A 216 -11.95 1.27 -4.97
C CYS A 216 -12.72 0.16 -5.68
N LEU A 217 -14.03 0.25 -5.80
CA LEU A 217 -14.85 -0.74 -6.48
C LEU A 217 -14.63 -0.70 -8.01
N GLY A 218 -14.62 0.49 -8.60
CA GLY A 218 -14.26 0.69 -10.00
C GLY A 218 -12.83 0.22 -10.30
N MET A 219 -11.89 0.56 -9.42
CA MET A 219 -10.48 0.12 -9.54
C MET A 219 -10.33 -1.39 -9.40
N MET A 220 -11.12 -2.04 -8.54
CA MET A 220 -11.13 -3.49 -8.42
C MET A 220 -11.57 -4.15 -9.75
N LEU A 221 -12.64 -3.65 -10.36
CA LEU A 221 -13.13 -4.17 -11.63
C LEU A 221 -12.17 -3.92 -12.79
N LEU A 222 -11.58 -2.73 -12.85
CA LEU A 222 -10.57 -2.36 -13.83
C LEU A 222 -9.33 -3.25 -13.72
N SER A 223 -8.82 -3.42 -12.50
CA SER A 223 -7.61 -4.22 -12.24
C SER A 223 -7.82 -5.71 -12.51
N ASP A 224 -9.03 -6.24 -12.29
CA ASP A 224 -9.40 -7.62 -12.63
C ASP A 224 -9.39 -7.84 -14.16
N ALA A 225 -9.97 -6.88 -14.92
CA ALA A 225 -10.00 -6.92 -16.37
C ALA A 225 -8.59 -6.91 -17.00
N HIS A 226 -7.67 -6.14 -16.42
CA HIS A 226 -6.31 -5.93 -16.94
C HIS A 226 -5.23 -6.71 -16.16
N GLN A 227 -5.63 -7.66 -15.31
CA GLN A 227 -4.74 -8.55 -14.55
C GLN A 227 -3.69 -7.83 -13.68
N CYS A 228 -4.00 -6.63 -13.21
CA CYS A 228 -3.16 -5.85 -12.31
C CYS A 228 -3.33 -6.34 -10.87
N LYS A 229 -2.70 -7.46 -10.52
CA LYS A 229 -2.91 -8.19 -9.26
C LYS A 229 -2.78 -7.31 -8.01
N ARG A 230 -1.75 -6.47 -7.96
CA ARG A 230 -1.50 -5.62 -6.78
C ARG A 230 -2.60 -4.58 -6.60
N LEU A 231 -3.00 -3.89 -7.66
CA LEU A 231 -4.10 -2.93 -7.62
C LEU A 231 -5.41 -3.63 -7.24
N TYR A 232 -5.65 -4.85 -7.77
CA TYR A 232 -6.82 -5.66 -7.41
C TYR A 232 -6.84 -5.99 -5.91
N GLU A 233 -5.73 -6.51 -5.36
CA GLU A 233 -5.63 -6.89 -3.95
C GLU A 233 -5.85 -5.68 -3.01
N LEU A 234 -5.26 -4.53 -3.35
CA LEU A 234 -5.43 -3.30 -2.57
C LEU A 234 -6.86 -2.78 -2.65
N SER A 235 -7.46 -2.77 -3.84
CA SER A 235 -8.84 -2.35 -4.08
C SER A 235 -9.84 -3.26 -3.39
N TRP A 236 -9.65 -4.58 -3.50
CA TRP A 236 -10.45 -5.59 -2.81
C TRP A 236 -10.41 -5.38 -1.30
N ARG A 237 -9.21 -5.25 -0.74
CA ARG A 237 -9.03 -5.00 0.69
C ARG A 237 -9.72 -3.70 1.13
N MET A 238 -9.63 -2.64 0.34
CA MET A 238 -10.31 -1.38 0.63
C MET A 238 -11.83 -1.52 0.59
N CYS A 239 -12.38 -2.29 -0.36
CA CYS A 239 -13.81 -2.60 -0.41
C CYS A 239 -14.28 -3.34 0.85
N LEU A 240 -13.48 -4.29 1.35
CA LEU A 240 -13.80 -5.04 2.57
C LEU A 240 -13.74 -4.15 3.83
N LEU A 241 -12.73 -3.27 3.93
CA LEU A 241 -12.52 -2.40 5.08
C LEU A 241 -13.51 -1.23 5.17
N HIS A 242 -14.03 -0.77 4.02
CA HIS A 242 -14.88 0.41 3.94
C HIS A 242 -16.22 0.11 3.29
N PHE A 243 -16.75 -1.08 3.53
CA PHE A 243 -17.97 -1.58 2.86
C PHE A 243 -19.16 -0.64 3.01
N GLU A 244 -19.31 0.03 4.16
CA GLU A 244 -20.40 0.99 4.38
C GLU A 244 -20.33 2.19 3.42
N ALA A 245 -19.12 2.70 3.13
CA ALA A 245 -18.95 3.76 2.16
C ALA A 245 -19.08 3.26 0.72
N VAL A 246 -18.59 2.04 0.46
CA VAL A 246 -18.60 1.41 -0.88
C VAL A 246 -20.01 1.09 -1.34
N ARG A 247 -20.90 0.61 -0.46
CA ARG A 247 -22.30 0.29 -0.79
C ARG A 247 -23.11 1.50 -1.25
N ASP A 248 -22.67 2.71 -0.91
CA ASP A 248 -23.35 3.96 -1.26
C ASP A 248 -22.84 4.57 -2.58
N THR A 249 -21.85 3.94 -3.24
CA THR A 249 -21.31 4.37 -4.54
C THR A 249 -22.21 3.93 -5.71
N GLU A 250 -22.12 4.65 -6.84
CA GLU A 250 -22.85 4.26 -8.07
C GLU A 250 -22.33 2.92 -8.62
N ASP A 251 -21.04 2.65 -8.53
CA ASP A 251 -20.39 1.42 -8.98
C ASP A 251 -20.95 0.18 -8.28
N PHE A 252 -21.41 0.32 -7.02
CA PHE A 252 -22.00 -0.78 -6.28
C PHE A 252 -23.26 -1.33 -6.97
N HIS A 253 -24.05 -0.46 -7.55
CA HIS A 253 -25.24 -0.87 -8.30
C HIS A 253 -24.91 -1.55 -9.61
N GLY A 254 -23.71 -1.32 -10.14
CA GLY A 254 -23.19 -1.96 -11.36
C GLY A 254 -22.55 -3.33 -11.13
N LEU A 255 -22.35 -3.77 -9.88
CA LEU A 255 -21.75 -5.07 -9.57
C LEU A 255 -22.53 -6.24 -10.17
N SER A 256 -21.81 -7.23 -10.67
CA SER A 256 -22.38 -8.54 -10.99
C SER A 256 -22.80 -9.26 -9.70
N LYS A 257 -23.79 -10.15 -9.83
CA LYS A 257 -24.24 -11.00 -8.71
C LYS A 257 -23.07 -11.74 -8.05
N ASP A 258 -22.19 -12.32 -8.86
CA ASP A 258 -21.08 -13.14 -8.36
C ASP A 258 -20.07 -12.31 -7.57
N LYS A 259 -19.70 -11.13 -8.07
CA LYS A 259 -18.80 -10.21 -7.34
C LYS A 259 -19.40 -9.69 -6.04
N LEU A 260 -20.72 -9.39 -6.04
CA LEU A 260 -21.43 -9.02 -4.81
C LEU A 260 -21.44 -10.19 -3.82
N LEU A 261 -21.70 -11.41 -4.30
CA LEU A 261 -21.69 -12.61 -3.47
C LEU A 261 -20.32 -12.86 -2.87
N ASP A 262 -19.24 -12.72 -3.65
CA ASP A 262 -17.87 -12.85 -3.17
C ASP A 262 -17.56 -11.85 -2.03
N LEU A 263 -18.00 -10.58 -2.17
CA LEU A 263 -17.83 -9.57 -1.14
C LEU A 263 -18.58 -9.93 0.14
N ILE A 264 -19.86 -10.28 0.04
CA ILE A 264 -20.69 -10.55 1.22
C ILE A 264 -20.42 -11.91 1.86
N LEU A 265 -19.85 -12.88 1.14
CA LEU A 265 -19.38 -14.13 1.70
C LEU A 265 -18.05 -13.99 2.45
N SER A 266 -17.28 -12.95 2.15
CA SER A 266 -15.99 -12.75 2.79
C SER A 266 -16.12 -12.62 4.30
N ASP A 267 -15.41 -13.46 5.02
CA ASP A 267 -15.28 -13.36 6.48
C ASP A 267 -14.49 -12.11 6.90
N GLU A 268 -13.74 -11.50 5.97
CA GLU A 268 -12.89 -10.32 6.19
C GLU A 268 -13.63 -9.00 5.99
N LEU A 269 -14.94 -9.07 5.67
CA LEU A 269 -15.78 -7.88 5.51
C LEU A 269 -15.94 -7.16 6.85
N GLU A 270 -15.46 -5.93 6.94
CA GLU A 270 -15.50 -5.12 8.15
C GLU A 270 -16.82 -4.33 8.23
N ILE A 271 -17.65 -4.72 9.17
CA ILE A 271 -18.95 -4.10 9.45
C ILE A 271 -19.23 -4.11 10.95
N GLU A 272 -19.93 -3.10 11.44
CA GLU A 272 -20.36 -3.06 12.84
C GLU A 272 -21.64 -3.90 13.09
N ASP A 273 -22.52 -3.96 12.10
CA ASP A 273 -23.82 -4.65 12.18
C ASP A 273 -24.11 -5.37 10.85
N GLU A 274 -24.50 -6.64 10.92
CA GLU A 274 -24.88 -7.43 9.74
C GLU A 274 -26.07 -6.84 8.97
N ARG A 275 -26.83 -5.94 9.60
CA ARG A 275 -27.89 -5.16 8.95
C ARG A 275 -27.36 -4.37 7.75
N VAL A 276 -26.12 -3.87 7.84
CA VAL A 276 -25.46 -3.14 6.76
C VAL A 276 -25.37 -3.99 5.48
N VAL A 277 -25.02 -5.27 5.63
CA VAL A 277 -24.93 -6.22 4.50
C VAL A 277 -26.31 -6.56 3.97
N PHE A 278 -27.28 -6.79 4.87
CA PHE A 278 -28.65 -7.05 4.47
C PHE A 278 -29.22 -5.89 3.66
N ASP A 279 -29.11 -4.66 4.15
CA ASP A 279 -29.57 -3.45 3.47
C ASP A 279 -28.86 -3.24 2.12
N ALA A 280 -27.57 -3.57 2.01
CA ALA A 280 -26.82 -3.49 0.77
C ALA A 280 -27.35 -4.47 -0.28
N VAL A 281 -27.63 -5.71 0.10
CA VAL A 281 -28.25 -6.72 -0.79
C VAL A 281 -29.62 -6.28 -1.27
N VAL A 282 -30.48 -5.84 -0.35
CA VAL A 282 -31.82 -5.37 -0.68
C VAL A 282 -31.77 -4.16 -1.63
N ARG A 283 -30.88 -3.20 -1.38
CA ARG A 283 -30.69 -2.03 -2.24
C ARG A 283 -30.22 -2.43 -3.65
N TRP A 284 -29.27 -3.38 -3.75
CA TRP A 284 -28.78 -3.87 -5.03
C TRP A 284 -29.89 -4.56 -5.85
N VAL A 285 -30.74 -5.36 -5.19
CA VAL A 285 -31.88 -6.01 -5.85
C VAL A 285 -32.93 -4.98 -6.29
N ARG A 286 -33.24 -3.99 -5.45
CA ARG A 286 -34.23 -2.94 -5.76
C ARG A 286 -33.82 -2.05 -6.92
N HIS A 287 -32.53 -1.90 -7.17
CA HIS A 287 -32.05 -1.08 -8.28
C HIS A 287 -32.52 -1.63 -9.66
N ASP A 288 -32.67 -2.94 -9.79
CA ASP A 288 -33.23 -3.62 -10.98
C ASP A 288 -34.07 -4.82 -10.52
N LEU A 289 -35.31 -4.52 -10.07
CA LEU A 289 -36.13 -5.53 -9.43
C LEU A 289 -36.51 -6.68 -10.37
N ASP A 290 -36.79 -6.38 -11.65
CA ASP A 290 -37.20 -7.38 -12.62
C ASP A 290 -36.08 -8.33 -12.98
N GLY A 291 -34.85 -7.82 -13.15
CA GLY A 291 -33.68 -8.62 -13.48
C GLY A 291 -33.03 -9.35 -12.29
N ARG A 292 -33.16 -8.80 -11.07
CA ARG A 292 -32.35 -9.23 -9.90
C ARG A 292 -33.15 -9.94 -8.80
N ARG A 293 -34.49 -9.91 -8.84
CA ARG A 293 -35.35 -10.55 -7.83
C ARG A 293 -35.03 -12.05 -7.66
N GLY A 294 -34.74 -12.76 -8.74
CA GLY A 294 -34.40 -14.17 -8.71
C GLY A 294 -33.09 -14.51 -7.98
N HIS A 295 -32.20 -13.51 -7.78
CA HIS A 295 -30.90 -13.69 -7.12
C HIS A 295 -30.96 -13.43 -5.61
N LEU A 296 -32.07 -12.87 -5.09
CA LEU A 296 -32.21 -12.50 -3.68
C LEU A 296 -31.96 -13.68 -2.73
N ALA A 297 -32.58 -14.83 -3.02
CA ALA A 297 -32.45 -16.03 -2.19
C ALA A 297 -30.98 -16.53 -2.09
N GLU A 298 -30.23 -16.43 -3.18
CA GLU A 298 -28.82 -16.82 -3.23
C GLU A 298 -27.94 -15.83 -2.46
N LEU A 299 -28.13 -14.53 -2.66
CA LEU A 299 -27.41 -13.47 -1.95
C LEU A 299 -27.67 -13.50 -0.45
N LEU A 300 -28.90 -13.80 -0.01
CA LEU A 300 -29.24 -13.91 1.41
C LEU A 300 -28.51 -15.07 2.11
N ARG A 301 -28.00 -16.07 1.40
CA ARG A 301 -27.12 -17.09 2.00
C ARG A 301 -25.76 -16.52 2.43
N GLY A 302 -25.32 -15.42 1.79
CA GLY A 302 -24.12 -14.68 2.19
C GLY A 302 -24.36 -13.76 3.39
N VAL A 303 -25.61 -13.43 3.70
CA VAL A 303 -25.99 -12.61 4.85
C VAL A 303 -26.18 -13.50 6.09
N ARG A 304 -25.62 -13.13 7.21
CA ARG A 304 -25.69 -13.89 8.47
C ARG A 304 -26.95 -13.55 9.22
N LEU A 305 -28.08 -14.01 8.67
CA LEU A 305 -29.43 -13.68 9.12
C LEU A 305 -29.67 -13.95 10.62
N ALA A 306 -28.95 -14.93 11.21
CA ALA A 306 -29.03 -15.23 12.65
C ALA A 306 -28.50 -14.11 13.55
N LEU A 307 -27.70 -13.19 13.00
CA LEU A 307 -27.14 -12.05 13.72
C LEU A 307 -28.03 -10.79 13.61
N LEU A 308 -29.05 -10.83 12.76
CA LEU A 308 -29.99 -9.72 12.59
C LEU A 308 -30.98 -9.66 13.75
N PRO A 309 -31.35 -8.45 14.22
CA PRO A 309 -32.44 -8.29 15.16
C PRO A 309 -33.74 -8.82 14.56
N SER A 310 -34.54 -9.53 15.36
CA SER A 310 -35.80 -10.12 14.93
C SER A 310 -36.77 -9.09 14.30
N ALA A 311 -36.75 -7.85 14.78
CA ALA A 311 -37.54 -6.76 14.23
C ALA A 311 -37.23 -6.46 12.76
N CYS A 312 -35.95 -6.55 12.35
CA CYS A 312 -35.51 -6.31 10.95
C CYS A 312 -36.02 -7.40 10.01
N LEU A 313 -35.99 -8.65 10.46
CA LEU A 313 -36.51 -9.78 9.66
C LEU A 313 -38.03 -9.68 9.48
N VAL A 314 -38.78 -9.31 10.55
CA VAL A 314 -40.23 -9.10 10.49
C VAL A 314 -40.57 -7.95 9.55
N GLU A 315 -39.82 -6.85 9.59
CA GLU A 315 -40.01 -5.70 8.70
C GLU A 315 -39.72 -6.03 7.23
N ALA A 316 -38.69 -6.83 6.97
CA ALA A 316 -38.36 -7.28 5.63
C ALA A 316 -39.39 -8.25 5.05
N VAL A 317 -39.97 -9.13 5.88
CA VAL A 317 -41.07 -10.00 5.50
C VAL A 317 -42.36 -9.18 5.25
N ALA A 318 -42.63 -8.18 6.10
CA ALA A 318 -43.81 -7.31 5.93
C ALA A 318 -43.76 -6.43 4.67
N ARG A 319 -42.55 -6.14 4.17
CA ARG A 319 -42.33 -5.40 2.92
C ARG A 319 -42.28 -6.29 1.67
N GLU A 320 -42.67 -7.56 1.77
CA GLU A 320 -42.62 -8.56 0.68
C GLU A 320 -41.21 -8.78 0.08
N GLU A 321 -40.15 -8.36 0.78
CA GLU A 321 -38.76 -8.55 0.38
C GLU A 321 -38.32 -10.00 0.56
N LEU A 322 -38.93 -10.72 1.50
CA LEU A 322 -38.68 -12.14 1.81
C LEU A 322 -39.98 -12.93 1.59
N ASN A 323 -40.24 -13.37 0.37
CA ASN A 323 -41.34 -14.29 0.10
C ASN A 323 -40.92 -15.75 0.20
N ASP A 324 -41.71 -16.52 0.94
CA ASP A 324 -41.78 -17.99 1.04
C ASP A 324 -40.55 -18.82 0.70
N GLY A 325 -39.91 -19.36 1.71
CA GLY A 325 -39.01 -20.53 1.60
C GLY A 325 -37.50 -20.24 1.74
N VAL A 326 -37.09 -19.01 2.05
CA VAL A 326 -35.65 -18.64 2.14
C VAL A 326 -34.99 -18.99 3.49
N VAL A 327 -35.71 -19.64 4.40
CA VAL A 327 -35.13 -20.04 5.70
C VAL A 327 -34.43 -21.39 5.56
N THR A 328 -33.36 -21.44 4.79
CA THR A 328 -32.34 -22.49 4.97
C THR A 328 -31.41 -22.04 6.10
N ALA A 329 -31.04 -22.96 6.98
CA ALA A 329 -30.34 -22.75 8.24
C ALA A 329 -29.39 -21.53 8.21
N PRO A 330 -29.68 -20.45 8.95
CA PRO A 330 -28.89 -19.24 8.89
C PRO A 330 -27.51 -19.51 9.45
N CYS A 331 -26.47 -19.03 8.76
CA CYS A 331 -25.12 -19.05 9.28
C CYS A 331 -25.11 -18.20 10.56
N ALA A 332 -24.96 -18.83 11.71
CA ALA A 332 -24.89 -18.16 13.01
C ALA A 332 -23.48 -17.66 13.34
N ARG A 333 -22.51 -17.97 12.47
CA ARG A 333 -21.11 -17.63 12.70
C ARG A 333 -20.87 -16.16 12.34
N PRO A 334 -20.41 -15.31 13.28
CA PRO A 334 -20.08 -13.92 12.97
C PRO A 334 -18.89 -13.84 12.00
N ARG A 335 -18.77 -12.72 11.27
CA ARG A 335 -17.64 -12.47 10.38
C ARG A 335 -16.35 -12.44 11.19
N LYS A 336 -15.27 -12.90 10.59
CA LYS A 336 -13.93 -12.90 11.25
C LYS A 336 -13.41 -11.49 11.45
N ALA A 337 -13.83 -10.57 10.64
CA ALA A 337 -13.37 -9.20 10.65
C ALA A 337 -14.11 -8.36 11.70
N GLY A 338 -13.50 -8.26 12.84
CA GLY A 338 -13.63 -7.18 13.77
C GLY A 338 -12.21 -6.89 14.22
N HIS A 339 -11.84 -5.65 14.38
CA HIS A 339 -10.56 -5.32 15.00
C HIS A 339 -10.62 -5.65 16.49
N ALA A 340 -9.66 -6.43 16.97
CA ALA A 340 -9.39 -6.56 18.37
C ALA A 340 -8.37 -5.50 18.77
N LEU A 341 -8.69 -4.71 19.77
CA LEU A 341 -7.75 -3.80 20.41
C LEU A 341 -7.01 -4.56 21.52
N LEU A 342 -5.70 -4.66 21.39
CA LEU A 342 -4.85 -5.39 22.31
C LEU A 342 -3.89 -4.44 23.00
N ILE A 343 -3.92 -4.43 24.34
CA ILE A 343 -2.97 -3.70 25.20
C ILE A 343 -1.92 -4.69 25.67
N LEU A 344 -0.66 -4.39 25.42
CA LEU A 344 0.46 -5.08 26.02
C LEU A 344 0.91 -4.30 27.24
N GLY A 345 1.09 -4.95 28.38
CA GLY A 345 1.45 -4.25 29.60
C GLY A 345 1.69 -5.20 30.77
N GLY A 346 1.81 -4.64 31.98
CA GLY A 346 2.04 -5.39 33.19
C GLY A 346 1.85 -4.53 34.44
N GLN A 347 2.09 -5.09 35.61
CA GLN A 347 1.97 -4.36 36.90
C GLN A 347 3.07 -3.28 37.07
N THR A 348 4.17 -3.46 36.36
CA THR A 348 5.29 -2.52 36.31
C THR A 348 5.49 -2.04 34.88
N PHE A 349 6.55 -1.27 34.61
CA PHE A 349 6.95 -0.93 33.25
C PHE A 349 7.48 -2.12 32.44
N MET A 350 7.58 -3.31 33.05
CA MET A 350 7.84 -4.57 32.34
C MET A 350 6.51 -5.10 31.82
N CYS A 351 6.43 -5.29 30.52
CA CYS A 351 5.31 -5.97 29.89
C CYS A 351 5.44 -7.47 30.12
N ASP A 352 4.46 -8.08 30.72
CA ASP A 352 4.36 -9.51 30.97
C ASP A 352 3.08 -10.15 30.44
N LYS A 353 2.10 -9.33 29.95
CA LYS A 353 0.78 -9.83 29.51
C LYS A 353 0.22 -9.07 28.32
N ILE A 354 -0.66 -9.75 27.58
CA ILE A 354 -1.57 -9.16 26.61
C ILE A 354 -2.98 -9.11 27.22
N TYR A 355 -3.65 -8.00 26.98
CA TYR A 355 -5.03 -7.75 27.36
C TYR A 355 -5.85 -7.37 26.13
N GLN A 356 -7.06 -7.85 26.05
CA GLN A 356 -8.03 -7.44 25.03
C GLN A 356 -8.99 -6.40 25.58
N VAL A 357 -9.27 -5.36 24.78
CA VAL A 357 -10.30 -4.37 25.10
C VAL A 357 -11.63 -4.87 24.55
N ASP A 358 -12.60 -5.06 25.42
CA ASP A 358 -14.00 -5.28 25.02
C ASP A 358 -14.72 -3.93 24.98
N HIS A 359 -15.03 -3.45 23.77
CA HIS A 359 -15.71 -2.17 23.60
C HIS A 359 -17.15 -2.17 24.09
N LYS A 360 -17.83 -3.33 23.98
CA LYS A 360 -19.25 -3.45 24.36
C LYS A 360 -19.41 -3.54 25.87
N ALA A 361 -18.58 -4.37 26.50
CA ALA A 361 -18.57 -4.51 27.97
C ALA A 361 -17.82 -3.39 28.66
N LYS A 362 -17.05 -2.56 27.94
CA LYS A 362 -16.15 -1.54 28.46
C LYS A 362 -15.13 -2.10 29.45
N GLU A 363 -14.67 -3.32 29.21
CA GLU A 363 -13.75 -4.08 30.06
C GLU A 363 -12.43 -4.34 29.35
N ILE A 364 -11.39 -4.59 30.18
CA ILE A 364 -10.06 -4.96 29.71
C ILE A 364 -9.74 -6.33 30.29
N ILE A 365 -9.71 -7.33 29.40
CA ILE A 365 -9.64 -8.76 29.75
C ILE A 365 -8.23 -9.29 29.51
N PRO A 366 -7.56 -9.92 30.50
CA PRO A 366 -6.27 -10.56 30.28
C PRO A 366 -6.43 -11.78 29.36
N LYS A 367 -5.50 -11.94 28.40
CA LYS A 367 -5.51 -13.01 27.41
C LYS A 367 -4.35 -13.99 27.59
N SER A 368 -3.13 -13.52 27.50
CA SER A 368 -1.95 -14.40 27.52
C SER A 368 -0.75 -13.74 28.16
N ASP A 369 0.10 -14.57 28.77
CA ASP A 369 1.36 -14.13 29.37
C ASP A 369 2.45 -14.04 28.29
N LEU A 370 3.27 -12.99 28.32
CA LEU A 370 4.39 -12.83 27.42
C LEU A 370 5.55 -13.76 27.85
N PRO A 371 6.05 -14.66 26.98
CA PRO A 371 7.08 -15.63 27.35
C PRO A 371 8.38 -15.04 27.90
N SER A 372 8.66 -13.79 27.56
CA SER A 372 9.85 -13.07 28.02
C SER A 372 9.49 -11.63 28.35
N PRO A 373 9.22 -11.32 29.63
CA PRO A 373 8.89 -9.97 30.07
C PRO A 373 9.94 -8.94 29.67
N ARG A 374 9.48 -7.77 29.19
CA ARG A 374 10.37 -6.74 28.62
C ARG A 374 9.79 -5.34 28.67
N LYS A 375 10.65 -4.35 28.55
CA LYS A 375 10.30 -2.93 28.47
C LYS A 375 10.96 -2.27 27.26
N GLU A 376 10.45 -1.11 26.85
CA GLU A 376 11.02 -0.31 25.75
C GLU A 376 11.14 -1.08 24.42
N PHE A 377 10.25 -2.07 24.22
CA PHE A 377 10.08 -2.83 22.99
C PHE A 377 9.12 -2.09 22.03
N SER A 378 9.00 -2.57 20.82
CA SER A 378 7.93 -2.15 19.91
C SER A 378 7.02 -3.31 19.57
N ALA A 379 5.74 -3.02 19.39
CA ALA A 379 4.74 -4.01 18.95
C ALA A 379 4.02 -3.50 17.71
N CYS A 380 3.78 -4.41 16.77
CA CYS A 380 3.07 -4.14 15.54
C CYS A 380 2.25 -5.36 15.14
N ALA A 381 1.06 -5.15 14.60
CA ALA A 381 0.22 -6.23 14.10
C ALA A 381 0.32 -6.37 12.58
N ILE A 382 0.36 -7.60 12.09
CA ILE A 382 0.21 -7.96 10.67
C ILE A 382 -0.87 -9.05 10.60
N GLY A 383 -2.03 -8.71 10.05
CA GLY A 383 -3.18 -9.60 10.05
C GLY A 383 -3.59 -10.00 11.47
N CYS A 384 -3.69 -11.31 11.74
CA CYS A 384 -4.02 -11.85 13.07
C CYS A 384 -2.80 -12.08 13.98
N LYS A 385 -1.61 -11.58 13.62
CA LYS A 385 -0.39 -11.79 14.40
C LYS A 385 0.16 -10.50 14.95
N VAL A 386 0.55 -10.52 16.24
CA VAL A 386 1.21 -9.40 16.92
C VAL A 386 2.69 -9.71 17.09
N TYR A 387 3.53 -8.87 16.53
CA TYR A 387 4.99 -8.98 16.60
C TYR A 387 5.54 -8.07 17.68
N VAL A 388 6.22 -8.65 18.66
CA VAL A 388 6.90 -7.96 19.76
C VAL A 388 8.39 -8.03 19.50
N THR A 389 9.03 -6.88 19.27
CA THR A 389 10.42 -6.82 18.80
C THR A 389 11.33 -6.14 19.83
N GLY A 390 12.50 -6.71 20.06
CA GLY A 390 13.57 -6.11 20.85
C GLY A 390 13.21 -5.77 22.28
N GLY A 391 13.68 -4.61 22.74
CA GLY A 391 13.46 -4.11 24.11
C GLY A 391 14.54 -4.55 25.09
N ARG A 392 14.25 -4.37 26.39
CA ARG A 392 15.13 -4.75 27.50
C ARG A 392 14.45 -5.77 28.38
N GLY A 393 15.16 -6.84 28.70
CA GLY A 393 14.72 -7.84 29.68
C GLY A 393 14.90 -7.38 31.14
N SER A 394 14.61 -8.29 32.09
CA SER A 394 14.72 -8.04 33.54
C SER A 394 16.13 -7.61 33.97
N GLU A 395 17.16 -8.14 33.33
CA GLU A 395 18.57 -7.80 33.60
C GLU A 395 19.06 -6.55 32.84
N ASN A 396 18.14 -5.77 32.27
CA ASN A 396 18.42 -4.61 31.41
C ASN A 396 19.27 -4.89 30.15
N GLY A 397 19.47 -6.18 29.81
CA GLY A 397 20.09 -6.59 28.57
C GLY A 397 19.25 -6.16 27.36
N VAL A 398 19.89 -5.61 26.32
CA VAL A 398 19.21 -5.24 25.08
C VAL A 398 19.01 -6.49 24.22
N SER A 399 17.79 -6.75 23.83
CA SER A 399 17.41 -7.95 23.07
C SER A 399 17.26 -7.65 21.57
N LYS A 400 17.51 -8.66 20.77
CA LYS A 400 17.13 -8.74 19.36
C LYS A 400 16.01 -9.76 19.10
N ASP A 401 15.48 -10.39 20.15
CA ASP A 401 14.44 -11.40 20.05
C ASP A 401 13.16 -10.81 19.49
N VAL A 402 12.44 -11.65 18.77
CA VAL A 402 11.12 -11.38 18.23
C VAL A 402 10.17 -12.46 18.73
N TRP A 403 9.07 -12.02 19.32
CA TRP A 403 7.99 -12.88 19.73
C TRP A 403 6.75 -12.57 18.90
N VAL A 404 6.06 -13.60 18.47
CA VAL A 404 4.86 -13.49 17.63
C VAL A 404 3.70 -14.12 18.38
N TYR A 405 2.69 -13.32 18.66
CA TYR A 405 1.43 -13.77 19.23
C TYR A 405 0.42 -14.00 18.13
N ASP A 406 -0.06 -15.22 17.99
CA ASP A 406 -1.16 -15.58 17.10
C ASP A 406 -2.48 -15.37 17.84
N THR A 407 -3.29 -14.41 17.40
CA THR A 407 -4.56 -14.06 18.05
C THR A 407 -5.66 -15.08 17.79
N VAL A 408 -5.47 -15.98 16.81
CA VAL A 408 -6.40 -17.06 16.47
C VAL A 408 -6.27 -18.22 17.45
N HIS A 409 -5.02 -18.65 17.64
CA HIS A 409 -4.70 -19.80 18.48
C HIS A 409 -4.37 -19.39 19.92
N GLU A 410 -4.27 -18.07 20.19
CA GLU A 410 -3.84 -17.49 21.47
C GLU A 410 -2.46 -18.01 21.94
N GLU A 411 -1.56 -18.30 21.00
CA GLU A 411 -0.26 -18.90 21.26
C GLU A 411 0.90 -17.97 20.89
N TRP A 412 2.03 -18.13 21.59
CA TRP A 412 3.27 -17.44 21.32
C TRP A 412 4.24 -18.33 20.56
N ALA A 413 4.84 -17.78 19.51
CA ALA A 413 5.95 -18.38 18.77
C ALA A 413 7.16 -17.44 18.77
N LYS A 414 8.36 -18.02 18.68
CA LYS A 414 9.60 -17.24 18.51
C LYS A 414 9.87 -17.05 17.02
N GLY A 415 9.93 -15.79 16.58
CA GLY A 415 10.34 -15.43 15.23
C GLY A 415 11.86 -15.37 15.06
N ALA A 416 12.34 -15.22 13.83
CA ALA A 416 13.75 -14.97 13.58
C ALA A 416 14.20 -13.69 14.29
N PRO A 417 15.36 -13.68 14.96
CA PRO A 417 15.85 -12.52 15.68
C PRO A 417 16.27 -11.40 14.72
N MET A 418 16.07 -10.14 15.12
CA MET A 418 16.58 -8.97 14.40
C MET A 418 18.09 -9.06 14.19
N LEU A 419 18.60 -8.34 13.22
CA LEU A 419 20.03 -8.24 12.96
C LEU A 419 20.73 -7.44 14.08
N ILE A 420 20.08 -6.36 14.56
CA ILE A 420 20.61 -5.46 15.60
C ILE A 420 19.74 -5.51 16.84
N ALA A 421 20.35 -5.77 18.01
CA ALA A 421 19.67 -5.64 19.29
C ALA A 421 19.36 -4.18 19.58
N ARG A 422 18.09 -3.86 19.87
CA ARG A 422 17.63 -2.47 20.04
C ARG A 422 16.47 -2.32 21.01
N PHE A 423 16.32 -1.09 21.55
CA PHE A 423 15.21 -0.68 22.40
C PHE A 423 14.78 0.75 22.06
N GLY A 424 13.56 1.16 22.45
CA GLY A 424 13.03 2.48 22.11
C GLY A 424 12.98 2.77 20.60
N HIS A 425 12.84 1.72 19.81
CA HIS A 425 12.61 1.79 18.36
C HIS A 425 11.11 1.85 18.08
N GLY A 426 10.75 2.27 16.88
CA GLY A 426 9.40 2.14 16.36
C GLY A 426 9.27 0.96 15.40
N SER A 427 8.06 0.46 15.24
CA SER A 427 7.73 -0.54 14.21
C SER A 427 6.41 -0.21 13.53
N ALA A 428 6.33 -0.54 12.26
CA ALA A 428 5.10 -0.42 11.47
C ALA A 428 5.05 -1.53 10.41
N GLU A 429 3.84 -1.93 10.06
CA GLU A 429 3.59 -2.82 8.93
C GLU A 429 3.57 -2.00 7.64
N LEU A 430 4.20 -2.51 6.60
CA LEU A 430 4.10 -1.98 5.25
C LEU A 430 4.21 -3.14 4.26
N GLU A 431 3.20 -3.30 3.40
CA GLU A 431 3.16 -4.36 2.37
C GLU A 431 3.35 -5.78 2.94
N ASN A 432 2.62 -6.09 4.01
CA ASN A 432 2.74 -7.34 4.76
C ASN A 432 4.14 -7.66 5.32
N ALA A 433 5.03 -6.68 5.39
CA ALA A 433 6.33 -6.78 6.02
C ALA A 433 6.40 -5.91 7.27
N LEU A 434 7.15 -6.35 8.26
CA LEU A 434 7.41 -5.58 9.47
C LEU A 434 8.68 -4.75 9.30
N TYR A 435 8.56 -3.44 9.46
CA TYR A 435 9.71 -2.56 9.50
C TYR A 435 10.01 -2.13 10.94
N VAL A 436 11.28 -2.22 11.31
CA VAL A 436 11.80 -1.79 12.61
C VAL A 436 12.78 -0.65 12.40
N VAL A 437 12.47 0.51 13.01
CA VAL A 437 13.08 1.78 12.65
C VAL A 437 13.76 2.42 13.85
N GLY A 438 15.04 2.75 13.71
CA GLY A 438 15.82 3.51 14.69
C GLY A 438 15.98 2.80 16.05
N GLY A 439 15.81 3.55 17.14
CA GLY A 439 15.98 3.08 18.52
C GLY A 439 17.39 3.28 19.04
N HIS A 440 17.68 2.63 20.16
CA HIS A 440 18.99 2.60 20.81
C HIS A 440 19.59 1.19 20.78
N THR A 441 20.90 1.09 20.71
CA THR A 441 21.64 -0.17 20.92
C THR A 441 22.65 0.00 22.05
N ALA A 442 23.03 -1.11 22.69
CA ALA A 442 24.16 -1.12 23.62
C ALA A 442 25.48 -1.20 22.83
N VAL A 443 26.44 -0.39 23.19
CA VAL A 443 27.80 -0.52 22.66
C VAL A 443 28.50 -1.64 23.42
N ALA A 444 28.88 -2.70 22.73
CA ALA A 444 29.59 -3.83 23.34
C ALA A 444 30.97 -3.39 23.89
N GLY A 445 31.28 -3.76 25.12
CA GLY A 445 32.65 -3.69 25.67
C GLY A 445 32.99 -2.47 26.53
N VAL A 446 32.04 -1.61 26.90
CA VAL A 446 32.29 -0.47 27.81
C VAL A 446 31.42 -0.58 29.06
N PHE A 447 32.04 -0.85 30.20
CA PHE A 447 31.48 -0.71 31.55
C PHE A 447 32.08 0.51 32.25
N PRO A 448 31.33 1.39 32.89
CA PRO A 448 29.88 1.46 33.02
C PRO A 448 29.21 2.04 31.76
N ALA A 449 27.98 1.62 31.50
CA ALA A 449 27.18 1.84 30.30
C ALA A 449 27.52 3.11 29.50
N SER A 450 28.19 2.94 28.36
CA SER A 450 28.37 3.99 27.37
C SER A 450 27.03 4.61 26.98
N PRO A 451 26.99 5.91 26.63
CA PRO A 451 25.76 6.53 26.19
C PRO A 451 25.21 5.76 24.99
N SER A 452 23.98 5.29 25.12
CA SER A 452 23.26 4.64 24.04
C SER A 452 23.17 5.57 22.84
N VAL A 453 23.51 5.08 21.65
CA VAL A 453 23.50 5.87 20.43
C VAL A 453 22.18 5.61 19.70
N SER A 454 21.52 6.69 19.26
CA SER A 454 20.34 6.57 18.41
C SER A 454 20.73 6.03 17.03
N LEU A 455 20.03 4.98 16.62
CA LEU A 455 20.32 4.24 15.39
C LEU A 455 19.70 4.95 14.17
N LYS A 456 20.40 4.84 13.03
CA LYS A 456 19.88 5.15 11.70
C LYS A 456 19.34 3.91 11.00
N GLN A 457 19.77 2.71 11.43
CA GLN A 457 19.49 1.44 10.78
C GLN A 457 18.00 1.09 10.84
N VAL A 458 17.51 0.66 9.69
CA VAL A 458 16.15 0.15 9.49
C VAL A 458 16.25 -1.29 9.00
N GLU A 459 15.46 -2.15 9.61
CA GLU A 459 15.37 -3.57 9.26
C GLU A 459 13.96 -3.90 8.79
N ARG A 460 13.86 -4.70 7.74
CA ARG A 460 12.62 -5.25 7.20
C ARG A 460 12.57 -6.75 7.47
N TYR A 461 11.48 -7.21 8.04
CA TYR A 461 11.18 -8.61 8.26
C TYR A 461 10.09 -9.07 7.30
N ASP A 462 10.33 -10.18 6.66
CA ASP A 462 9.35 -10.87 5.82
C ASP A 462 8.75 -12.05 6.59
N PRO A 463 7.46 -11.99 6.95
CA PRO A 463 6.80 -13.08 7.68
C PRO A 463 6.72 -14.40 6.92
N LEU A 464 6.70 -14.37 5.58
CA LEU A 464 6.60 -15.58 4.75
C LEU A 464 7.92 -16.38 4.75
N THR A 465 9.03 -15.67 4.65
CA THR A 465 10.36 -16.30 4.63
C THR A 465 11.00 -16.39 6.02
N ASN A 466 10.42 -15.74 7.03
CA ASN A 466 10.97 -15.60 8.39
C ASN A 466 12.42 -15.07 8.39
N LYS A 467 12.68 -14.02 7.57
CA LYS A 467 14.02 -13.44 7.42
C LYS A 467 14.01 -11.94 7.59
N TRP A 468 15.12 -11.43 8.12
CA TRP A 468 15.42 -10.01 8.24
C TRP A 468 16.38 -9.55 7.16
N ALA A 469 16.16 -8.35 6.63
CA ALA A 469 17.05 -7.66 5.71
C ALA A 469 17.25 -6.21 6.15
N MET A 470 18.41 -5.63 5.86
CA MET A 470 18.64 -4.19 6.02
C MET A 470 18.01 -3.45 4.84
N THR A 471 17.41 -2.30 5.13
CA THR A 471 16.94 -1.34 4.13
C THR A 471 17.70 -0.03 4.26
N ALA A 472 17.41 0.94 3.39
CA ALA A 472 18.05 2.25 3.46
C ALA A 472 17.97 2.85 4.88
N PRO A 473 19.04 3.42 5.41
CA PRO A 473 19.05 4.00 6.74
C PRO A 473 18.35 5.36 6.78
N LEU A 474 17.79 5.71 7.96
CA LEU A 474 17.27 7.04 8.23
C LEU A 474 18.27 8.15 7.89
N ARG A 475 17.77 9.29 7.44
CA ARG A 475 18.57 10.50 7.29
C ARG A 475 19.18 10.93 8.62
N ASP A 476 18.35 11.04 9.66
CA ASP A 476 18.74 11.35 11.02
C ASP A 476 18.37 10.19 11.94
N GLY A 477 19.34 9.64 12.67
CA GLY A 477 19.10 8.56 13.63
C GLY A 477 18.27 9.06 14.80
N VAL A 478 17.18 8.34 15.10
CA VAL A 478 16.24 8.72 16.15
C VAL A 478 15.84 7.52 17.01
N SER A 479 15.44 7.82 18.24
CA SER A 479 14.85 6.87 19.19
C SER A 479 13.62 7.49 19.84
N ASN A 480 12.71 6.67 20.37
CA ASN A 480 11.46 7.12 20.97
C ASN A 480 10.67 8.07 20.05
N ALA A 481 10.73 7.79 18.74
CA ALA A 481 9.97 8.44 17.69
C ALA A 481 8.67 7.67 17.46
N ALA A 482 7.64 8.35 16.97
CA ALA A 482 6.44 7.70 16.48
C ALA A 482 6.67 7.22 15.04
N VAL A 483 6.32 5.96 14.77
CA VAL A 483 6.50 5.33 13.44
C VAL A 483 5.17 4.73 13.01
N VAL A 484 4.73 5.08 11.80
CA VAL A 484 3.50 4.56 11.21
C VAL A 484 3.68 4.36 9.71
N SER A 485 2.83 3.52 9.12
CA SER A 485 2.70 3.39 7.67
C SER A 485 1.42 4.06 7.20
N ALA A 486 1.51 4.83 6.15
CA ALA A 486 0.37 5.45 5.48
C ALA A 486 0.67 5.58 3.99
N ARG A 487 -0.32 5.32 3.13
CA ARG A 487 -0.20 5.45 1.66
C ARG A 487 1.07 4.77 1.11
N LEU A 488 1.26 3.52 1.47
CA LEU A 488 2.40 2.68 1.04
C LEU A 488 3.77 3.29 1.36
N LYS A 489 3.88 4.14 2.40
CA LYS A 489 5.12 4.76 2.85
C LYS A 489 5.21 4.71 4.37
N LEU A 490 6.45 4.69 4.89
CA LEU A 490 6.67 4.83 6.32
C LEU A 490 6.92 6.29 6.67
N PHE A 491 6.41 6.69 7.81
CA PHE A 491 6.62 8.01 8.37
C PHE A 491 7.18 7.91 9.79
N VAL A 492 8.17 8.74 10.07
CA VAL A 492 8.83 8.84 11.38
C VAL A 492 8.72 10.28 11.87
N PHE A 493 8.10 10.46 13.03
CA PHE A 493 7.84 11.77 13.60
C PHE A 493 8.68 11.98 14.86
N GLY A 494 9.48 13.04 14.86
CA GLY A 494 10.23 13.47 16.03
C GLY A 494 11.24 12.45 16.55
N GLY A 495 11.21 12.24 17.87
CA GLY A 495 12.12 11.35 18.61
C GLY A 495 13.31 12.08 19.22
N SER A 496 14.25 11.32 19.78
CA SER A 496 15.51 11.81 20.33
C SER A 496 16.66 11.54 19.37
N THR A 497 17.44 12.57 19.04
CA THR A 497 18.63 12.45 18.21
C THR A 497 19.81 11.83 18.97
N VAL A 498 20.92 11.54 18.25
CA VAL A 498 22.18 11.08 18.86
C VAL A 498 22.68 12.03 19.94
N ARG A 499 22.42 13.33 19.81
CA ARG A 499 22.77 14.36 20.81
C ARG A 499 21.77 14.46 21.96
N ARG A 500 20.75 13.58 22.01
CA ARG A 500 19.62 13.60 22.96
C ARG A 500 18.73 14.85 22.82
N GLU A 501 18.86 15.57 21.75
CA GLU A 501 17.97 16.67 21.39
C GLU A 501 16.66 16.11 20.83
N LYS A 502 15.58 16.89 20.91
CA LYS A 502 14.30 16.53 20.28
C LYS A 502 14.38 16.77 18.78
N ALA A 503 14.00 15.79 18.01
CA ALA A 503 13.92 15.95 16.57
C ALA A 503 12.63 16.68 16.17
N SER A 504 12.75 17.57 15.17
CA SER A 504 11.61 18.33 14.61
C SER A 504 11.23 17.88 13.21
N LYS A 505 11.90 16.87 12.65
CA LYS A 505 11.69 16.46 11.25
C LYS A 505 10.74 15.28 11.14
N VAL A 506 9.93 15.31 10.09
CA VAL A 506 9.19 14.16 9.58
C VAL A 506 10.03 13.49 8.51
N GLN A 507 10.46 12.25 8.75
CA GLN A 507 11.20 11.45 7.77
C GLN A 507 10.24 10.47 7.10
N ARG A 508 10.24 10.40 5.77
CA ARG A 508 9.40 9.54 4.95
C ARG A 508 10.25 8.55 4.17
N TYR A 509 9.88 7.29 4.21
CA TYR A 509 10.48 6.21 3.44
C TYR A 509 9.63 5.85 2.24
N ASP A 510 10.27 5.72 1.11
CA ASP A 510 9.68 5.20 -0.12
C ASP A 510 10.25 3.79 -0.38
N PRO A 511 9.41 2.73 -0.31
CA PRO A 511 9.90 1.38 -0.53
C PRO A 511 10.30 1.11 -1.99
N GLY A 512 9.68 1.79 -2.97
CA GLY A 512 10.02 1.64 -4.39
C GLY A 512 11.41 2.20 -4.72
N GLU A 513 11.83 3.29 -4.04
CA GLU A 513 13.16 3.89 -4.21
C GLU A 513 14.18 3.37 -3.18
N ASP A 514 13.77 2.57 -2.19
CA ASP A 514 14.56 2.24 -0.98
C ASP A 514 15.28 3.46 -0.40
N ARG A 515 14.54 4.58 -0.20
CA ARG A 515 15.13 5.85 0.19
C ARG A 515 14.31 6.62 1.23
N TRP A 516 15.02 7.25 2.17
CA TRP A 516 14.44 8.20 3.13
C TRP A 516 14.59 9.65 2.65
N ALA A 517 13.53 10.42 2.78
CA ALA A 517 13.50 11.86 2.57
C ALA A 517 12.94 12.59 3.79
N VAL A 518 13.24 13.88 3.93
CA VAL A 518 12.55 14.75 4.89
C VAL A 518 11.31 15.28 4.18
N ALA A 519 10.13 14.95 4.73
CA ALA A 519 8.84 15.34 4.13
C ALA A 519 8.38 16.71 4.63
N ALA A 520 8.54 16.97 5.95
CA ALA A 520 8.09 18.20 6.59
C ALA A 520 8.86 18.45 7.88
N GLU A 521 8.61 19.58 8.51
CA GLU A 521 8.97 19.83 9.91
C GLU A 521 7.74 19.68 10.79
N CYS A 522 7.94 19.12 11.99
CA CYS A 522 6.90 19.05 13.01
C CYS A 522 6.59 20.45 13.53
N PRO A 523 5.32 20.77 13.84
CA PRO A 523 4.96 22.06 14.47
C PRO A 523 5.74 22.36 15.74
N GLN A 524 6.20 21.32 16.43
CA GLN A 524 7.07 21.39 17.60
C GLN A 524 8.00 20.17 17.64
N PRO A 525 9.19 20.27 18.25
CA PRO A 525 10.06 19.11 18.45
C PRO A 525 9.41 18.14 19.47
N TRP A 526 9.20 16.89 19.07
CA TRP A 526 8.51 15.89 19.88
C TRP A 526 9.37 14.66 20.18
N ARG A 527 9.11 14.06 21.33
CA ARG A 527 9.49 12.68 21.64
C ARG A 527 8.46 12.05 22.57
N TYR A 528 8.41 10.73 22.61
CA TYR A 528 7.44 9.97 23.41
C TYR A 528 5.99 10.28 23.03
N THR A 529 5.75 10.56 21.77
CA THR A 529 4.42 10.76 21.18
C THR A 529 3.86 9.45 20.68
N ALA A 530 2.54 9.34 20.63
CA ALA A 530 1.85 8.30 19.92
C ALA A 530 1.46 8.77 18.51
N ALA A 531 1.39 7.84 17.56
CA ALA A 531 0.85 8.08 16.23
C ALA A 531 -0.11 6.97 15.84
N ALA A 532 -1.16 7.33 15.10
CA ALA A 532 -2.09 6.38 14.50
C ALA A 532 -2.58 6.93 13.16
N VAL A 533 -2.93 6.02 12.26
CA VAL A 533 -3.40 6.36 10.90
C VAL A 533 -4.90 6.11 10.83
N LEU A 534 -5.64 7.13 10.37
CA LEU A 534 -7.06 7.03 10.15
C LEU A 534 -7.37 7.53 8.74
N GLY A 535 -7.83 6.62 7.88
CA GLY A 535 -7.96 6.89 6.44
C GLY A 535 -6.60 7.25 5.83
N SER A 536 -6.53 8.38 5.14
CA SER A 536 -5.31 8.89 4.51
C SER A 536 -4.47 9.82 5.41
N GLN A 537 -4.86 10.00 6.65
CA GLN A 537 -4.26 11.00 7.54
C GLN A 537 -3.57 10.37 8.75
N ILE A 538 -2.47 10.97 9.18
CA ILE A 538 -1.72 10.53 10.35
C ILE A 538 -2.02 11.49 11.51
N PHE A 539 -2.40 10.92 12.65
CA PHE A 539 -2.64 11.66 13.86
C PHE A 539 -1.49 11.46 14.84
N ILE A 540 -0.96 12.54 15.37
CA ILE A 540 0.12 12.57 16.36
C ILE A 540 -0.41 13.19 17.63
N MET A 541 -0.19 12.53 18.77
CA MET A 541 -0.77 12.96 20.03
C MET A 541 0.16 12.72 21.20
N GLY A 542 0.04 13.62 22.19
CA GLY A 542 0.86 13.60 23.40
C GLY A 542 2.28 14.11 23.18
N GLY A 543 3.13 13.92 24.16
CA GLY A 543 4.53 14.34 24.13
C GLY A 543 5.04 14.75 25.52
N ASP A 544 6.33 15.05 25.59
CA ASP A 544 7.07 15.22 26.85
C ASP A 544 7.15 16.67 27.38
N THR A 545 6.37 17.59 26.83
CA THR A 545 6.27 18.96 27.30
C THR A 545 4.87 19.28 27.78
N GLU A 546 4.73 20.26 28.65
CA GLU A 546 3.43 20.72 29.12
C GLU A 546 2.52 21.20 28.01
N PHE A 547 3.11 21.78 26.96
CA PHE A 547 2.39 22.27 25.78
C PHE A 547 1.98 21.17 24.82
N THR A 548 2.74 20.06 24.74
CA THR A 548 2.46 18.98 23.80
C THR A 548 1.69 17.82 24.42
N ALA A 549 1.74 17.67 25.75
CA ALA A 549 1.23 16.48 26.42
C ALA A 549 -0.28 16.22 26.21
N ALA A 550 -1.09 17.26 26.03
CA ALA A 550 -2.52 17.13 25.71
C ALA A 550 -2.82 17.36 24.23
N SER A 551 -1.87 17.89 23.47
CA SER A 551 -2.11 18.28 22.08
C SER A 551 -2.25 17.09 21.16
N ALA A 552 -3.13 17.21 20.18
CA ALA A 552 -3.25 16.31 19.04
C ALA A 552 -3.18 17.09 17.73
N TYR A 553 -2.51 16.52 16.75
CA TYR A 553 -2.31 17.10 15.43
C TYR A 553 -2.60 16.05 14.36
N ARG A 554 -3.15 16.51 13.26
CA ARG A 554 -3.40 15.75 12.05
C ARG A 554 -2.39 16.17 10.99
N PHE A 555 -1.71 15.21 10.39
CA PHE A 555 -0.77 15.39 9.29
C PHE A 555 -1.35 14.79 8.03
N ASP A 556 -1.44 15.59 7.00
CA ASP A 556 -1.84 15.17 5.67
C ASP A 556 -0.62 14.72 4.86
N CYS A 557 -0.62 13.47 4.42
CA CYS A 557 0.53 12.83 3.76
C CYS A 557 0.82 13.37 2.37
N GLU A 558 -0.15 14.00 1.70
CA GLU A 558 -0.02 14.53 0.33
C GLU A 558 0.49 15.94 0.36
N SER A 559 -0.24 16.81 1.04
CA SER A 559 0.11 18.22 1.13
C SER A 559 1.25 18.51 2.10
N ASN A 560 1.64 17.50 2.94
CA ASN A 560 2.59 17.65 4.05
C ASN A 560 2.20 18.77 5.04
N GLN A 561 0.89 19.05 5.18
CA GLN A 561 0.38 20.10 6.03
C GLN A 561 -0.09 19.56 7.38
N TRP A 562 0.04 20.40 8.41
CA TRP A 562 -0.38 20.13 9.75
C TRP A 562 -1.66 20.87 10.11
N THR A 563 -2.59 20.18 10.76
CA THR A 563 -3.79 20.77 11.34
C THR A 563 -3.85 20.38 12.81
N ARG A 564 -4.04 21.33 13.72
CA ARG A 564 -4.33 21.02 15.11
C ARG A 564 -5.79 20.57 15.22
N VAL A 565 -6.01 19.49 15.98
CA VAL A 565 -7.33 18.94 16.28
C VAL A 565 -7.63 19.07 17.79
N GLY A 566 -8.80 18.65 18.23
CA GLY A 566 -9.20 18.73 19.63
C GLY A 566 -8.16 18.15 20.59
N ASP A 567 -7.92 18.80 21.71
CA ASP A 567 -6.96 18.35 22.72
C ASP A 567 -7.49 17.13 23.49
N MET A 568 -6.59 16.20 23.84
CA MET A 568 -6.94 15.03 24.65
C MET A 568 -7.48 15.42 26.03
N THR A 569 -8.29 14.56 26.63
CA THR A 569 -8.89 14.75 27.97
C THR A 569 -7.86 14.86 29.08
N SER A 570 -6.66 14.30 28.88
CA SER A 570 -5.58 14.31 29.86
C SER A 570 -4.21 14.45 29.20
N LYS A 571 -3.27 15.08 29.92
CA LYS A 571 -1.88 15.21 29.49
C LYS A 571 -1.18 13.85 29.55
N ARG A 572 -0.51 13.45 28.44
CA ARG A 572 0.13 12.13 28.29
C ARG A 572 1.46 12.22 27.57
N MET A 573 2.50 11.62 28.14
CA MET A 573 3.71 11.24 27.44
C MET A 573 3.88 9.72 27.49
N SER A 574 4.52 9.12 26.51
CA SER A 574 4.62 7.66 26.35
C SER A 574 3.25 6.95 26.34
N CYS A 575 2.26 7.59 25.75
CA CYS A 575 0.98 6.96 25.46
C CYS A 575 1.07 6.13 24.17
N HIS A 576 0.08 5.29 23.97
CA HIS A 576 -0.02 4.44 22.78
C HIS A 576 -1.37 4.66 22.12
N ALA A 577 -1.38 4.71 20.79
CA ALA A 577 -2.57 4.99 20.00
C ALA A 577 -2.75 3.99 18.87
N VAL A 578 -3.99 3.70 18.57
CA VAL A 578 -4.40 2.90 17.41
C VAL A 578 -5.68 3.46 16.80
N ALA A 579 -5.89 3.17 15.52
CA ALA A 579 -7.17 3.37 14.85
C ALA A 579 -7.96 2.06 14.82
N SER A 580 -9.26 2.15 15.00
CA SER A 580 -10.20 1.03 14.81
C SER A 580 -11.55 1.60 14.40
N GLY A 581 -12.12 1.06 13.32
CA GLY A 581 -13.24 1.70 12.66
C GLY A 581 -12.87 3.13 12.24
N ASN A 582 -13.82 4.04 12.34
CA ASN A 582 -13.57 5.47 12.02
C ASN A 582 -13.16 6.30 13.26
N ARG A 583 -12.42 5.72 14.22
CA ARG A 583 -12.06 6.35 15.50
C ARG A 583 -10.62 6.07 15.89
N LEU A 584 -10.06 6.96 16.72
CA LEU A 584 -8.74 6.76 17.33
C LEU A 584 -8.91 6.45 18.80
N TYR A 585 -8.08 5.53 19.28
CA TYR A 585 -8.05 5.12 20.68
C TYR A 585 -6.66 5.36 21.25
N VAL A 586 -6.61 5.94 22.45
CA VAL A 586 -5.37 6.26 23.17
C VAL A 586 -5.42 5.69 24.56
N VAL A 587 -4.35 4.97 24.95
CA VAL A 587 -4.24 4.36 26.27
C VAL A 587 -2.89 4.64 26.91
N GLY A 588 -2.86 4.62 28.23
CA GLY A 588 -1.63 4.74 29.01
C GLY A 588 -1.00 6.12 28.99
N GLY A 589 0.29 6.12 29.26
CA GLY A 589 1.08 7.34 29.43
C GLY A 589 1.00 7.91 30.83
N TYR A 590 1.81 8.93 31.07
CA TYR A 590 1.89 9.65 32.34
C TYR A 590 2.27 11.11 32.08
N PHE A 591 2.03 11.97 33.05
CA PHE A 591 2.53 13.33 33.03
C PHE A 591 2.93 13.77 34.46
N GLY A 592 4.19 14.18 34.62
CA GLY A 592 4.78 14.35 35.94
C GLY A 592 4.76 13.03 36.73
N ALA A 593 4.23 13.07 37.95
CA ALA A 593 4.05 11.87 38.79
C ALA A 593 2.69 11.18 38.59
N GLN A 594 1.81 11.73 37.75
CA GLN A 594 0.46 11.19 37.51
C GLN A 594 0.43 10.26 36.32
N ARG A 595 -0.10 9.07 36.54
CA ARG A 595 -0.35 8.06 35.53
C ARG A 595 -1.76 8.22 34.95
N CYS A 596 -1.89 8.20 33.62
CA CYS A 596 -3.19 8.20 32.95
C CYS A 596 -3.85 6.84 33.10
N LYS A 597 -5.08 6.82 33.59
CA LYS A 597 -5.83 5.61 33.92
C LYS A 597 -7.00 5.37 32.96
N THR A 598 -7.11 6.14 31.88
CA THR A 598 -8.24 6.07 30.96
C THR A 598 -7.81 5.57 29.59
N LEU A 599 -8.69 4.82 28.95
CA LEU A 599 -8.73 4.59 27.52
C LEU A 599 -9.66 5.65 26.92
N ASP A 600 -9.10 6.54 26.12
CA ASP A 600 -9.84 7.62 25.49
C ASP A 600 -10.03 7.35 24.00
N CYS A 601 -11.14 7.85 23.45
CA CYS A 601 -11.53 7.75 22.05
C CYS A 601 -11.70 9.15 21.47
N TYR A 602 -11.15 9.35 20.28
CA TYR A 602 -11.35 10.53 19.46
C TYR A 602 -12.32 10.23 18.32
N ASP A 603 -13.31 11.08 18.17
CA ASP A 603 -14.26 11.05 17.07
C ASP A 603 -13.95 12.20 16.11
N PRO A 604 -13.48 11.91 14.86
CA PRO A 604 -13.15 12.94 13.88
C PRO A 604 -14.33 13.76 13.41
N ALA A 605 -15.56 13.21 13.45
CA ALA A 605 -16.75 13.90 12.97
C ALA A 605 -17.14 15.06 13.91
N SER A 606 -16.93 14.89 15.21
CA SER A 606 -17.22 15.91 16.22
C SER A 606 -15.98 16.66 16.71
N ASP A 607 -14.79 16.32 16.21
CA ASP A 607 -13.48 16.81 16.69
C ASP A 607 -13.37 16.79 18.21
N SER A 608 -13.80 15.68 18.84
CA SER A 608 -13.89 15.60 20.29
C SER A 608 -13.37 14.28 20.85
N TRP A 609 -12.85 14.36 22.09
CA TRP A 609 -12.38 13.23 22.85
C TRP A 609 -13.37 12.83 23.93
N SER A 610 -13.53 11.53 24.13
CA SER A 610 -14.34 10.94 25.20
C SER A 610 -13.60 9.79 25.88
N SER A 611 -13.83 9.61 27.18
CA SER A 611 -13.26 8.47 27.92
C SER A 611 -14.22 7.29 27.83
N ILE A 612 -13.71 6.11 27.41
CA ILE A 612 -14.52 4.90 27.22
C ILE A 612 -14.55 4.06 28.49
N THR A 613 -13.35 3.78 29.06
CA THR A 613 -13.21 2.93 30.23
C THR A 613 -11.94 3.28 31.01
N THR A 614 -11.84 2.76 32.22
CA THR A 614 -10.64 2.91 33.06
C THR A 614 -9.75 1.69 32.94
N VAL A 615 -8.45 1.92 32.79
CA VAL A 615 -7.44 0.88 32.81
C VAL A 615 -7.29 0.35 34.25
N PRO A 616 -7.29 -0.97 34.47
CA PRO A 616 -7.06 -1.55 35.78
C PRO A 616 -5.79 -1.01 36.46
N TYR A 617 -5.82 -0.81 37.77
CA TYR A 617 -4.66 -0.28 38.50
C TYR A 617 -3.41 -1.17 38.33
N SER A 618 -3.62 -2.46 38.21
CA SER A 618 -2.58 -3.47 37.98
C SER A 618 -2.01 -3.49 36.58
N LEU A 619 -2.50 -2.66 35.65
CA LEU A 619 -2.06 -2.64 34.26
C LEU A 619 -1.40 -1.31 33.91
N ILE A 620 -0.11 -1.33 33.57
CA ILE A 620 0.61 -0.22 32.92
C ILE A 620 0.72 -0.57 31.43
N PRO A 621 -0.03 0.12 30.56
CA PRO A 621 0.11 -0.08 29.11
C PRO A 621 1.51 0.30 28.64
N THR A 622 2.14 -0.58 27.86
CA THR A 622 3.49 -0.39 27.28
C THR A 622 3.49 -0.51 25.76
N ALA A 623 2.43 -1.06 25.17
CA ALA A 623 2.11 -0.97 23.76
C ALA A 623 0.61 -1.15 23.55
N PHE A 624 0.13 -0.69 22.38
CA PHE A 624 -1.27 -0.79 21.97
C PHE A 624 -1.32 -1.07 20.49
N VAL A 625 -1.99 -2.13 20.11
CA VAL A 625 -2.08 -2.57 18.72
C VAL A 625 -3.53 -2.91 18.37
N SER A 626 -3.88 -2.65 17.12
CA SER A 626 -5.11 -3.12 16.50
C SER A 626 -4.77 -4.31 15.62
N THR A 627 -5.46 -5.42 15.78
CA THR A 627 -5.27 -6.65 15.01
C THR A 627 -6.62 -7.19 14.58
N TRP A 628 -6.63 -8.04 13.57
CA TRP A 628 -7.84 -8.73 13.15
C TRP A 628 -8.35 -9.64 14.26
N LYS A 629 -9.63 -9.53 14.57
CA LYS A 629 -10.27 -10.36 15.58
C LYS A 629 -10.70 -11.68 14.95
N HIS A 630 -10.08 -12.77 15.37
CA HIS A 630 -10.72 -14.08 15.25
C HIS A 630 -11.68 -14.24 16.43
N LEU A 631 -12.96 -14.32 16.15
CA LEU A 631 -13.90 -14.77 17.16
C LEU A 631 -13.77 -16.30 17.21
N PRO A 632 -13.62 -16.91 18.40
CA PRO A 632 -13.66 -18.35 18.52
C PRO A 632 -14.95 -18.87 17.95
N ALA A 633 -14.87 -20.04 17.26
CA ALA A 633 -15.98 -20.70 16.61
C ALA A 633 -17.09 -21.05 17.61
#